data_bcb868153298e36747513576d39a8053
#
_entry.id   bcb868153298e36747513576d39a8053
#
_cell.length_a   1.000
_cell.length_b   1.000
_cell.length_c   1.000
_cell.angle_alpha   90.00
_cell.angle_beta   90.00
_cell.angle_gamma   90.00
#
_symmetry.space_group_name_H-M   'P 1'
#
loop_
_entity.id
_entity.type
_entity.pdbx_description
1 polymer ?
#
loop_
_entity_poly.entity_id
_entity_poly.type
_entity_poly.pdbx_seq_one_letter_code
_entity_poly.pdbx_strand_id
1 'polypeptide(L)'
;LKAYGSTIEEARADLFALYYLADPKLVELGLLPDAEAYKASYIGQMQNGILTQLVRIKPGDQIEEAHMRNRALIARWAMALGKGKAEGGADVIEMPVRDGKTYVKINDYAALRKVFGEQLAEIQRIKSEGDFNAARTLVEEYGVKIDPALHNEILSRYQALDIAPYKGFINPRYTAVRDEKTNEITDVTVSYDEAYDEQMLRYSRDYGFGE
;
A
#
# COMPACT_ATOMS: atom_id res chain seq x y z
N LEU A 1 -15.54 14.29 9.72
CA LEU A 1 -15.80 13.19 8.76
C LEU A 1 -16.24 11.88 9.46
N LYS A 2 -16.31 11.86 10.82
CA LYS A 2 -16.80 10.70 11.62
C LYS A 2 -16.13 9.38 11.19
N ALA A 3 -16.91 8.33 10.93
CA ALA A 3 -16.42 6.99 10.59
C ALA A 3 -15.56 6.91 9.31
N TYR A 4 -15.62 7.92 8.45
CA TYR A 4 -14.83 7.97 7.21
C TYR A 4 -13.51 8.75 7.36
N GLY A 5 -13.32 9.41 8.50
CA GLY A 5 -12.18 10.32 8.73
C GLY A 5 -10.83 9.65 8.59
N SER A 6 -10.64 8.47 9.16
CA SER A 6 -9.38 7.72 9.08
C SER A 6 -9.07 7.31 7.65
N THR A 7 -10.03 6.75 6.91
CA THR A 7 -9.83 6.36 5.51
C THR A 7 -9.47 7.56 4.63
N ILE A 8 -10.12 8.71 4.82
CA ILE A 8 -9.84 9.93 4.06
C ILE A 8 -8.46 10.51 4.42
N GLU A 9 -8.04 10.44 5.70
CA GLU A 9 -6.70 10.90 6.10
C GLU A 9 -5.60 10.02 5.52
N GLU A 10 -5.76 8.70 5.59
CA GLU A 10 -4.84 7.75 4.97
C GLU A 10 -4.76 7.94 3.45
N ALA A 11 -5.91 8.15 2.79
CA ALA A 11 -5.94 8.44 1.36
C ALA A 11 -5.22 9.75 1.02
N ARG A 12 -5.34 10.78 1.86
CA ARG A 12 -4.62 12.04 1.69
C ARG A 12 -3.10 11.85 1.77
N ALA A 13 -2.65 11.11 2.78
CA ALA A 13 -1.23 10.86 3.00
C ALA A 13 -0.61 10.04 1.85
N ASP A 14 -1.27 8.94 1.46
CA ASP A 14 -0.80 8.08 0.37
C ASP A 14 -0.83 8.81 -0.99
N LEU A 15 -1.88 9.58 -1.29
CA LEU A 15 -1.97 10.37 -2.52
C LEU A 15 -0.91 11.49 -2.59
N PHE A 16 -0.61 12.12 -1.46
CA PHE A 16 0.48 13.08 -1.40
C PHE A 16 1.81 12.41 -1.77
N ALA A 17 2.11 11.27 -1.16
CA ALA A 17 3.31 10.51 -1.47
C ALA A 17 3.34 10.09 -2.95
N LEU A 18 2.27 9.49 -3.47
CA LEU A 18 2.17 9.05 -4.86
C LEU A 18 2.35 10.20 -5.86
N TYR A 19 1.71 11.34 -5.63
CA TYR A 19 1.80 12.50 -6.53
C TYR A 19 3.23 13.06 -6.61
N TYR A 20 3.90 13.19 -5.46
CA TYR A 20 5.26 13.75 -5.40
C TYR A 20 6.35 12.73 -5.71
N LEU A 21 6.09 11.43 -5.57
CA LEU A 21 7.09 10.38 -5.85
C LEU A 21 7.62 10.44 -7.30
N ALA A 22 6.81 10.91 -8.25
CA ALA A 22 7.22 11.12 -9.64
C ALA A 22 7.85 12.50 -9.91
N ASP A 23 8.20 13.25 -8.85
CA ASP A 23 8.86 14.55 -9.01
C ASP A 23 10.37 14.37 -9.22
N PRO A 24 10.95 14.95 -10.29
CA PRO A 24 12.41 14.86 -10.54
C PRO A 24 13.27 15.33 -9.38
N LYS A 25 12.74 16.19 -8.51
CA LYS A 25 13.44 16.69 -7.32
C LYS A 25 13.86 15.58 -6.37
N LEU A 26 13.10 14.48 -6.29
CA LEU A 26 13.47 13.34 -5.44
C LEU A 26 14.72 12.60 -5.93
N VAL A 27 14.92 12.56 -7.24
CA VAL A 27 16.17 12.02 -7.84
C VAL A 27 17.34 12.97 -7.58
N GLU A 28 17.11 14.28 -7.78
CA GLU A 28 18.14 15.32 -7.49
C GLU A 28 18.60 15.28 -6.02
N LEU A 29 17.68 15.03 -5.08
CA LEU A 29 17.97 14.89 -3.65
C LEU A 29 18.56 13.52 -3.27
N GLY A 30 18.72 12.59 -4.19
CA GLY A 30 19.22 11.24 -3.92
C GLY A 30 18.25 10.34 -3.16
N LEU A 31 16.94 10.70 -3.10
CA LEU A 31 15.90 9.91 -2.45
C LEU A 31 15.37 8.80 -3.37
N LEU A 32 15.50 8.96 -4.67
CA LEU A 32 15.22 7.93 -5.68
C LEU A 32 16.46 7.70 -6.54
N PRO A 33 16.71 6.45 -6.98
CA PRO A 33 17.90 6.12 -7.76
C PRO A 33 17.86 6.70 -9.19
N ASP A 34 16.66 6.82 -9.79
CA ASP A 34 16.44 7.32 -11.14
C ASP A 34 15.01 7.81 -11.36
N ALA A 35 14.77 8.40 -12.55
CA ALA A 35 13.48 8.97 -12.93
C ALA A 35 12.35 7.93 -13.18
N GLU A 36 12.67 6.65 -13.23
CA GLU A 36 11.71 5.56 -13.48
C GLU A 36 11.30 4.82 -12.21
N ALA A 37 12.05 5.02 -11.12
CA ALA A 37 11.87 4.29 -9.85
C ALA A 37 10.45 4.41 -9.26
N TYR A 38 9.78 5.56 -9.45
CA TYR A 38 8.40 5.77 -8.98
C TYR A 38 7.40 4.79 -9.58
N LYS A 39 7.67 4.26 -10.79
CA LYS A 39 6.75 3.33 -11.48
C LYS A 39 6.50 2.05 -10.69
N ALA A 40 7.52 1.57 -9.99
CA ALA A 40 7.38 0.39 -9.12
C ALA A 40 6.36 0.63 -7.99
N SER A 41 6.39 1.81 -7.37
CA SER A 41 5.43 2.20 -6.34
C SER A 41 4.01 2.35 -6.90
N TYR A 42 3.87 2.91 -8.10
CA TYR A 42 2.57 3.04 -8.77
C TYR A 42 1.95 1.67 -9.07
N ILE A 43 2.75 0.73 -9.63
CA ILE A 43 2.31 -0.64 -9.85
C ILE A 43 1.92 -1.29 -8.52
N GLY A 44 2.77 -1.17 -7.49
CA GLY A 44 2.51 -1.73 -6.17
C GLY A 44 1.21 -1.21 -5.55
N GLN A 45 0.96 0.10 -5.64
CA GLN A 45 -0.28 0.72 -5.15
C GLN A 45 -1.52 0.17 -5.88
N MET A 46 -1.47 0.11 -7.22
CA MET A 46 -2.60 -0.39 -8.01
C MET A 46 -2.87 -1.88 -7.76
N GLN A 47 -1.83 -2.70 -7.79
CA GLN A 47 -1.96 -4.14 -7.52
C GLN A 47 -2.47 -4.42 -6.10
N ASN A 48 -1.94 -3.72 -5.11
CA ASN A 48 -2.35 -3.93 -3.72
C ASN A 48 -3.80 -3.47 -3.50
N GLY A 49 -4.17 -2.30 -3.99
CA GLY A 49 -5.51 -1.75 -3.82
C GLY A 49 -6.61 -2.55 -4.53
N ILE A 50 -6.30 -3.19 -5.65
CA ILE A 50 -7.29 -3.91 -6.47
C ILE A 50 -7.28 -5.42 -6.18
N LEU A 51 -6.10 -6.03 -6.03
CA LEU A 51 -5.93 -7.49 -6.02
C LEU A 51 -5.36 -8.02 -4.70
N THR A 52 -4.09 -7.72 -4.39
CA THR A 52 -3.34 -8.51 -3.41
C THR A 52 -3.83 -8.40 -1.98
N GLN A 53 -4.40 -7.26 -1.58
CA GLN A 53 -4.96 -7.12 -0.22
C GLN A 53 -6.20 -8.00 0.00
N LEU A 54 -6.89 -8.44 -1.06
CA LEU A 54 -8.10 -9.28 -0.95
C LEU A 54 -7.83 -10.64 -0.30
N VAL A 55 -6.59 -11.13 -0.33
CA VAL A 55 -6.20 -12.39 0.34
C VAL A 55 -6.40 -12.36 1.86
N ARG A 56 -6.48 -11.16 2.47
CA ARG A 56 -6.66 -10.99 3.91
C ARG A 56 -8.12 -10.91 4.34
N ILE A 57 -9.05 -10.95 3.40
CA ILE A 57 -10.48 -10.76 3.65
C ILE A 57 -11.17 -12.10 3.47
N LYS A 58 -12.08 -12.43 4.38
CA LYS A 58 -12.87 -13.65 4.25
C LYS A 58 -13.92 -13.50 3.16
N PRO A 59 -14.26 -14.57 2.43
CA PRO A 59 -15.36 -14.55 1.45
C PRO A 59 -16.66 -14.05 2.07
N GLY A 60 -17.28 -13.06 1.43
CA GLY A 60 -18.53 -12.45 1.88
C GLY A 60 -18.36 -11.24 2.80
N ASP A 61 -17.17 -11.00 3.32
CA ASP A 61 -16.87 -9.81 4.13
C ASP A 61 -16.60 -8.58 3.23
N GLN A 62 -16.68 -7.40 3.83
CA GLN A 62 -16.31 -6.13 3.22
C GLN A 62 -14.93 -5.67 3.70
N ILE A 63 -14.36 -4.68 3.04
CA ILE A 63 -13.13 -4.04 3.50
C ILE A 63 -13.46 -3.15 4.69
N GLU A 64 -12.92 -3.46 5.86
CA GLU A 64 -13.23 -2.74 7.12
C GLU A 64 -12.08 -1.85 7.59
N GLU A 65 -10.84 -2.28 7.41
CA GLU A 65 -9.66 -1.60 7.92
C GLU A 65 -9.32 -0.35 7.08
N ALA A 66 -8.97 0.78 7.74
CA ALA A 66 -8.81 2.09 7.11
C ALA A 66 -7.74 2.12 6.02
N HIS A 67 -6.58 1.49 6.24
CA HIS A 67 -5.51 1.42 5.23
C HIS A 67 -5.90 0.55 4.03
N MET A 68 -6.68 -0.51 4.25
CA MET A 68 -7.18 -1.33 3.14
C MET A 68 -8.25 -0.58 2.34
N ARG A 69 -9.15 0.15 3.03
CA ARG A 69 -10.15 1.02 2.39
C ARG A 69 -9.50 2.10 1.54
N ASN A 70 -8.49 2.79 2.08
CA ASN A 70 -7.81 3.84 1.34
C ASN A 70 -7.14 3.32 0.07
N ARG A 71 -6.44 2.17 0.15
CA ARG A 71 -5.77 1.56 -1.02
C ARG A 71 -6.75 1.18 -2.10
N ALA A 72 -7.88 0.56 -1.72
CA ALA A 72 -8.96 0.24 -2.65
C ALA A 72 -9.57 1.51 -3.26
N LEU A 73 -9.86 2.52 -2.43
CA LEU A 73 -10.41 3.81 -2.85
C LEU A 73 -9.50 4.46 -3.89
N ILE A 74 -8.23 4.67 -3.59
CA ILE A 74 -7.29 5.31 -4.51
C ILE A 74 -7.23 4.55 -5.83
N ALA A 75 -7.06 3.23 -5.78
CA ALA A 75 -6.86 2.44 -7.00
C ALA A 75 -8.11 2.38 -7.89
N ARG A 76 -9.28 2.10 -7.32
CA ARG A 76 -10.54 1.99 -8.07
C ARG A 76 -11.05 3.33 -8.58
N TRP A 77 -10.92 4.37 -7.77
CA TRP A 77 -11.26 5.72 -8.19
C TRP A 77 -10.30 6.24 -9.27
N ALA A 78 -9.00 5.90 -9.20
CA ALA A 78 -8.04 6.19 -10.27
C ALA A 78 -8.43 5.50 -11.59
N MET A 79 -8.90 4.25 -11.54
CA MET A 79 -9.44 3.57 -12.73
C MET A 79 -10.65 4.30 -13.31
N ALA A 80 -11.58 4.76 -12.46
CA ALA A 80 -12.77 5.49 -12.92
C ALA A 80 -12.41 6.85 -13.53
N LEU A 81 -11.56 7.63 -12.88
CA LEU A 81 -11.11 8.94 -13.37
C LEU A 81 -10.20 8.84 -14.61
N GLY A 82 -9.43 7.75 -14.72
CA GLY A 82 -8.46 7.54 -15.79
C GLY A 82 -9.05 7.01 -17.10
N LYS A 83 -10.36 6.78 -17.18
CA LYS A 83 -11.01 6.30 -18.41
C LYS A 83 -10.82 7.29 -19.55
N GLY A 84 -10.27 6.80 -20.67
CA GLY A 84 -10.03 7.59 -21.87
C GLY A 84 -8.99 8.71 -21.74
N LYS A 85 -8.22 8.78 -20.64
CA LYS A 85 -7.26 9.86 -20.37
C LYS A 85 -5.80 9.54 -20.74
N ALA A 86 -5.50 8.30 -21.13
CA ALA A 86 -4.18 7.95 -21.65
C ALA A 86 -4.02 8.40 -23.12
N GLU A 87 -2.78 8.38 -23.60
CA GLU A 87 -2.47 8.69 -25.00
C GLU A 87 -3.33 7.86 -25.96
N GLY A 88 -3.85 8.50 -27.01
CA GLY A 88 -4.74 7.87 -27.98
C GLY A 88 -6.16 7.59 -27.47
N GLY A 89 -6.55 8.12 -26.31
CA GLY A 89 -7.89 7.91 -25.74
C GLY A 89 -8.09 6.57 -25.04
N ALA A 90 -7.01 5.85 -24.74
CA ALA A 90 -7.04 4.61 -23.94
C ALA A 90 -7.28 4.91 -22.46
N ASP A 91 -7.64 3.88 -21.69
CA ASP A 91 -7.73 3.97 -20.25
C ASP A 91 -6.32 4.02 -19.63
N VAL A 92 -6.14 4.85 -18.60
CA VAL A 92 -4.86 4.97 -17.87
C VAL A 92 -4.49 3.66 -17.18
N ILE A 93 -5.49 2.94 -16.67
CA ILE A 93 -5.34 1.67 -15.99
C ILE A 93 -6.33 0.68 -16.57
N GLU A 94 -5.86 -0.51 -16.89
CA GLU A 94 -6.66 -1.63 -17.40
C GLU A 94 -6.56 -2.85 -16.48
N MET A 95 -7.57 -3.69 -16.52
CA MET A 95 -7.58 -5.00 -15.85
C MET A 95 -7.68 -6.12 -16.89
N PRO A 96 -6.61 -6.44 -17.63
CA PRO A 96 -6.63 -7.51 -18.61
C PRO A 96 -6.75 -8.88 -17.95
N VAL A 97 -7.53 -9.77 -18.55
CA VAL A 97 -7.61 -11.19 -18.17
C VAL A 97 -6.77 -12.01 -19.14
N ARG A 98 -5.87 -12.82 -18.63
CA ARG A 98 -5.02 -13.77 -19.39
C ARG A 98 -5.04 -15.11 -18.69
N ASP A 99 -5.36 -16.14 -19.42
CA ASP A 99 -5.47 -17.52 -18.90
C ASP A 99 -6.36 -17.61 -17.64
N GLY A 100 -7.50 -16.92 -17.66
CA GLY A 100 -8.43 -16.86 -16.54
C GLY A 100 -7.95 -16.10 -15.32
N LYS A 101 -6.84 -15.35 -15.42
CA LYS A 101 -6.26 -14.57 -14.33
C LYS A 101 -6.31 -13.08 -14.64
N THR A 102 -6.80 -12.32 -13.68
CA THR A 102 -6.87 -10.86 -13.75
C THR A 102 -5.54 -10.23 -13.37
N TYR A 103 -5.12 -9.25 -14.15
CA TYR A 103 -3.91 -8.45 -13.91
C TYR A 103 -4.26 -6.97 -13.88
N VAL A 104 -3.35 -6.16 -13.33
CA VAL A 104 -3.42 -4.71 -13.42
C VAL A 104 -2.32 -4.23 -14.36
N LYS A 105 -2.68 -3.38 -15.32
CA LYS A 105 -1.76 -2.78 -16.28
C LYS A 105 -1.93 -1.27 -16.26
N ILE A 106 -0.84 -0.53 -16.07
CA ILE A 106 -0.79 0.92 -16.21
C ILE A 106 -0.32 1.22 -17.64
N ASN A 107 -1.16 1.89 -18.42
CA ASN A 107 -0.85 2.25 -19.80
C ASN A 107 -0.11 3.58 -19.90
N ASP A 108 -0.38 4.53 -18.98
CA ASP A 108 0.21 5.87 -18.99
C ASP A 108 0.50 6.34 -17.56
N TYR A 109 1.77 6.33 -17.17
CA TYR A 109 2.22 6.75 -15.85
C TYR A 109 2.13 8.27 -15.62
N ALA A 110 2.35 9.05 -16.67
CA ALA A 110 2.26 10.51 -16.56
C ALA A 110 0.79 10.96 -16.40
N ALA A 111 -0.13 10.31 -17.13
CA ALA A 111 -1.56 10.52 -16.94
C ALA A 111 -2.01 10.03 -15.55
N LEU A 112 -1.49 8.91 -15.04
CA LEU A 112 -1.81 8.44 -13.69
C LEU A 112 -1.35 9.42 -12.60
N ARG A 113 -0.18 10.05 -12.76
CA ARG A 113 0.24 11.13 -11.86
C ARG A 113 -0.77 12.27 -11.80
N LYS A 114 -1.31 12.68 -12.96
CA LYS A 114 -2.34 13.73 -13.02
C LYS A 114 -3.63 13.29 -12.32
N VAL A 115 -4.04 12.04 -12.51
CA VAL A 115 -5.19 11.45 -11.81
C VAL A 115 -4.98 11.47 -10.29
N PHE A 116 -3.81 11.10 -9.80
CA PHE A 116 -3.48 11.21 -8.36
C PHE A 116 -3.54 12.65 -7.86
N GLY A 117 -3.14 13.63 -8.68
CA GLY A 117 -3.29 15.05 -8.36
C GLY A 117 -4.76 15.49 -8.25
N GLU A 118 -5.63 15.04 -9.16
CA GLU A 118 -7.08 15.29 -9.12
C GLU A 118 -7.69 14.67 -7.83
N GLN A 119 -7.33 13.43 -7.50
CA GLN A 119 -7.78 12.76 -6.29
C GLN A 119 -7.30 13.48 -5.03
N LEU A 120 -6.02 13.88 -4.97
CA LEU A 120 -5.44 14.59 -3.83
C LEU A 120 -6.16 15.93 -3.60
N ALA A 121 -6.43 16.69 -4.66
CA ALA A 121 -7.14 17.96 -4.57
C ALA A 121 -8.55 17.78 -3.97
N GLU A 122 -9.31 16.78 -4.44
CA GLU A 122 -10.65 16.51 -3.94
C GLU A 122 -10.63 15.97 -2.49
N ILE A 123 -9.74 15.05 -2.15
CA ILE A 123 -9.57 14.56 -0.77
C ILE A 123 -9.19 15.70 0.17
N GLN A 124 -8.31 16.61 -0.26
CA GLN A 124 -7.93 17.78 0.53
C GLN A 124 -9.13 18.73 0.72
N ARG A 125 -9.94 18.96 -0.31
CA ARG A 125 -11.17 19.75 -0.23
C ARG A 125 -12.14 19.14 0.80
N ILE A 126 -12.45 17.85 0.64
CA ILE A 126 -13.34 17.10 1.53
C ILE A 126 -12.91 17.23 3.00
N LYS A 127 -11.60 17.10 3.24
CA LYS A 127 -11.04 17.21 4.59
C LYS A 127 -11.13 18.64 5.14
N SER A 128 -10.75 19.64 4.34
CA SER A 128 -10.71 21.04 4.75
C SER A 128 -12.12 21.62 5.02
N GLU A 129 -13.11 21.20 4.24
CA GLU A 129 -14.50 21.64 4.37
C GLU A 129 -15.32 20.77 5.35
N GLY A 130 -14.79 19.63 5.76
CA GLY A 130 -15.51 18.67 6.59
C GLY A 130 -16.67 18.02 5.86
N ASP A 131 -16.59 17.87 4.53
CA ASP A 131 -17.66 17.34 3.66
C ASP A 131 -17.90 15.85 3.91
N PHE A 132 -18.74 15.58 4.91
CA PHE A 132 -19.10 14.22 5.30
C PHE A 132 -19.78 13.43 4.17
N ASN A 133 -20.63 14.08 3.36
CA ASN A 133 -21.38 13.37 2.32
C ASN A 133 -20.47 12.94 1.17
N ALA A 134 -19.54 13.78 0.73
CA ALA A 134 -18.56 13.42 -0.27
C ALA A 134 -17.61 12.31 0.24
N ALA A 135 -17.13 12.43 1.49
CA ALA A 135 -16.30 11.38 2.12
C ALA A 135 -17.02 10.02 2.14
N ARG A 136 -18.30 10.01 2.59
CA ARG A 136 -19.11 8.80 2.59
C ARG A 136 -19.25 8.20 1.21
N THR A 137 -19.62 9.01 0.22
CA THR A 137 -19.84 8.54 -1.15
C THR A 137 -18.57 7.89 -1.71
N LEU A 138 -17.44 8.55 -1.61
CA LEU A 138 -16.17 8.01 -2.11
C LEU A 138 -15.77 6.69 -1.42
N VAL A 139 -15.85 6.65 -0.10
CA VAL A 139 -15.44 5.45 0.65
C VAL A 139 -16.38 4.28 0.39
N GLU A 140 -17.70 4.50 0.40
CA GLU A 140 -18.68 3.44 0.14
C GLU A 140 -18.63 2.93 -1.31
N GLU A 141 -18.35 3.80 -2.27
CA GLU A 141 -18.27 3.42 -3.67
C GLU A 141 -16.97 2.66 -4.00
N TYR A 142 -15.83 3.19 -3.58
CA TYR A 142 -14.52 2.70 -4.01
C TYR A 142 -13.75 1.93 -2.93
N GLY A 143 -14.00 2.19 -1.64
CA GLY A 143 -13.19 1.67 -0.54
C GLY A 143 -13.71 0.40 0.11
N VAL A 144 -15.02 0.11 0.03
CA VAL A 144 -15.67 -0.93 0.86
C VAL A 144 -16.01 -2.19 0.07
N LYS A 145 -16.62 -2.04 -1.10
CA LYS A 145 -17.19 -3.15 -1.86
C LYS A 145 -16.10 -4.05 -2.47
N ILE A 146 -16.37 -5.35 -2.52
CA ILE A 146 -15.52 -6.34 -3.16
C ILE A 146 -16.35 -7.06 -4.24
N ASP A 147 -15.78 -7.23 -5.44
CA ASP A 147 -16.33 -8.10 -6.46
C ASP A 147 -16.11 -9.56 -6.04
N PRO A 148 -17.16 -10.37 -5.83
CA PRO A 148 -17.00 -11.73 -5.33
C PRO A 148 -16.27 -12.66 -6.31
N ALA A 149 -16.43 -12.45 -7.63
CA ALA A 149 -15.76 -13.28 -8.64
C ALA A 149 -14.25 -13.02 -8.62
N LEU A 150 -13.84 -11.74 -8.61
CA LEU A 150 -12.44 -11.34 -8.48
C LEU A 150 -11.85 -11.82 -7.15
N HIS A 151 -12.59 -11.71 -6.05
CA HIS A 151 -12.14 -12.16 -4.73
C HIS A 151 -11.82 -13.65 -4.74
N ASN A 152 -12.73 -14.47 -5.22
CA ASN A 152 -12.54 -15.93 -5.32
C ASN A 152 -11.36 -16.29 -6.24
N GLU A 153 -11.20 -15.59 -7.36
CA GLU A 153 -10.03 -15.76 -8.24
C GLU A 153 -8.73 -15.51 -7.47
N ILE A 154 -8.62 -14.37 -6.77
CA ILE A 154 -7.41 -13.99 -6.05
C ILE A 154 -7.09 -14.97 -4.91
N LEU A 155 -8.09 -15.39 -4.14
CA LEU A 155 -7.90 -16.38 -3.09
C LEU A 155 -7.39 -17.73 -3.66
N SER A 156 -7.98 -18.21 -4.76
CA SER A 156 -7.55 -19.44 -5.40
C SER A 156 -6.11 -19.36 -5.92
N ARG A 157 -5.75 -18.23 -6.54
CA ARG A 157 -4.36 -17.98 -6.99
C ARG A 157 -3.37 -17.99 -5.85
N TYR A 158 -3.73 -17.34 -4.74
CA TYR A 158 -2.85 -17.24 -3.58
C TYR A 158 -2.65 -18.59 -2.91
N GLN A 159 -3.73 -19.36 -2.77
CA GLN A 159 -3.68 -20.72 -2.23
C GLN A 159 -2.77 -21.63 -3.08
N ALA A 160 -2.83 -21.51 -4.40
CA ALA A 160 -1.98 -22.30 -5.30
C ALA A 160 -0.49 -21.94 -5.22
N LEU A 161 -0.13 -20.79 -4.67
CA LEU A 161 1.27 -20.38 -4.47
C LEU A 161 1.89 -20.95 -3.18
N ASP A 162 1.06 -21.47 -2.26
CA ASP A 162 1.47 -22.00 -0.96
C ASP A 162 2.40 -21.04 -0.18
N ILE A 163 2.10 -19.73 -0.23
CA ILE A 163 2.86 -18.69 0.46
C ILE A 163 2.10 -18.24 1.70
N ALA A 164 2.81 -18.04 2.79
CA ALA A 164 2.25 -17.44 3.99
C ALA A 164 1.67 -16.04 3.69
N PRO A 165 0.46 -15.70 4.17
CA PRO A 165 -0.17 -14.40 3.95
C PRO A 165 0.58 -13.25 4.64
N TYR A 166 1.41 -13.57 5.61
CA TYR A 166 2.27 -12.65 6.33
C TYR A 166 3.68 -13.24 6.45
N LYS A 167 4.68 -12.51 5.98
CA LYS A 167 6.07 -12.99 5.98
C LYS A 167 6.86 -12.58 7.22
N GLY A 168 6.31 -11.66 8.03
CA GLY A 168 7.06 -11.01 9.09
C GLY A 168 8.14 -10.06 8.56
N PHE A 169 8.96 -9.59 9.47
CA PHE A 169 10.12 -8.75 9.17
C PHE A 169 11.21 -9.01 10.20
N ILE A 170 12.46 -8.73 9.82
CA ILE A 170 13.62 -8.82 10.70
C ILE A 170 13.79 -7.48 11.40
N ASN A 171 13.90 -7.52 12.74
CA ASN A 171 14.28 -6.35 13.52
C ASN A 171 15.80 -6.23 13.59
N PRO A 172 16.37 -5.03 13.63
CA PRO A 172 17.79 -4.87 13.93
C PRO A 172 18.09 -5.38 15.35
N ARG A 173 19.24 -6.02 15.51
CA ARG A 173 19.77 -6.39 16.82
C ARG A 173 20.62 -5.24 17.36
N TYR A 174 20.21 -4.73 18.50
CA TYR A 174 20.97 -3.70 19.22
C TYR A 174 21.83 -4.34 20.31
N THR A 175 23.11 -4.00 20.32
CA THR A 175 24.05 -4.44 21.37
C THR A 175 24.68 -3.21 22.02
N ALA A 176 24.46 -3.04 23.32
CA ALA A 176 25.03 -1.95 24.07
C ALA A 176 26.53 -2.18 24.30
N VAL A 177 27.35 -1.21 23.92
CA VAL A 177 28.76 -1.15 24.30
C VAL A 177 28.84 -0.39 25.62
N ARG A 178 29.51 -0.99 26.60
CA ARG A 178 29.58 -0.41 27.95
C ARG A 178 31.01 -0.13 28.34
N ASP A 179 31.20 0.96 29.09
CA ASP A 179 32.46 1.23 29.78
C ASP A 179 32.68 0.15 30.85
N GLU A 180 33.88 -0.44 30.88
CA GLU A 180 34.21 -1.53 31.79
C GLU A 180 34.22 -1.15 33.26
N LYS A 181 34.43 0.14 33.56
CA LYS A 181 34.58 0.65 34.94
C LYS A 181 33.29 1.22 35.50
N THR A 182 32.56 1.97 34.67
CA THR A 182 31.34 2.66 35.11
C THR A 182 30.07 1.88 34.78
N ASN A 183 30.15 0.87 33.87
CA ASN A 183 29.01 0.13 33.29
C ASN A 183 28.01 1.04 32.52
N GLU A 184 28.39 2.27 32.22
CA GLU A 184 27.60 3.20 31.41
C GLU A 184 27.60 2.74 29.95
N ILE A 185 26.50 2.95 29.24
CA ILE A 185 26.42 2.69 27.80
C ILE A 185 27.15 3.82 27.08
N THR A 186 28.24 3.50 26.39
CA THR A 186 29.05 4.43 25.62
C THR A 186 28.74 4.44 24.15
N ASP A 187 28.15 3.32 23.62
CA ASP A 187 27.75 3.20 22.23
C ASP A 187 26.70 2.09 22.07
N VAL A 188 26.04 2.02 20.90
CA VAL A 188 25.10 0.99 20.51
C VAL A 188 25.44 0.51 19.11
N THR A 189 25.82 -0.76 18.97
CA THR A 189 26.00 -1.37 17.65
C THR A 189 24.68 -1.93 17.13
N VAL A 190 24.48 -1.84 15.80
CA VAL A 190 23.30 -2.32 15.11
C VAL A 190 23.72 -3.40 14.12
N SER A 191 23.10 -4.58 14.17
CA SER A 191 23.34 -5.67 13.23
C SER A 191 22.03 -6.16 12.62
N TYR A 192 22.11 -6.61 11.35
CA TYR A 192 21.03 -7.25 10.58
C TYR A 192 21.43 -8.67 10.11
N ASP A 193 22.46 -9.26 10.74
CA ASP A 193 23.08 -10.52 10.29
C ASP A 193 22.25 -11.75 10.63
N GLU A 194 21.24 -11.59 11.50
CA GLU A 194 20.40 -12.70 11.98
C GLU A 194 19.31 -13.02 10.94
N ALA A 195 19.18 -14.29 10.54
CA ALA A 195 18.08 -14.73 9.68
C ALA A 195 16.74 -14.69 10.42
N TYR A 196 15.62 -14.68 9.68
CA TYR A 196 14.28 -14.55 10.26
C TYR A 196 13.96 -15.69 11.26
N ASP A 197 14.22 -16.92 10.88
CA ASP A 197 13.99 -18.11 11.74
C ASP A 197 14.88 -18.11 12.99
N GLU A 198 16.15 -17.73 12.85
CA GLU A 198 17.06 -17.56 13.98
C GLU A 198 16.55 -16.50 14.96
N GLN A 199 16.08 -15.36 14.44
CA GLN A 199 15.51 -14.29 15.26
C GLN A 199 14.25 -14.74 15.99
N MET A 200 13.35 -15.46 15.33
CA MET A 200 12.13 -15.99 15.96
C MET A 200 12.45 -17.02 17.06
N LEU A 201 13.40 -17.92 16.80
CA LEU A 201 13.86 -18.88 17.81
C LEU A 201 14.52 -18.18 19.01
N ARG A 202 15.30 -17.13 18.77
CA ARG A 202 15.90 -16.32 19.83
C ARG A 202 14.81 -15.62 20.67
N TYR A 203 13.82 -15.00 20.04
CA TYR A 203 12.71 -14.38 20.77
C TYR A 203 11.93 -15.37 21.61
N SER A 204 11.70 -16.59 21.10
CA SER A 204 11.05 -17.64 21.86
C SER A 204 11.85 -18.00 23.13
N ARG A 205 13.17 -18.14 23.02
CA ARG A 205 14.05 -18.45 24.19
C ARG A 205 14.15 -17.28 25.17
N ASP A 206 14.35 -16.04 24.63
CA ASP A 206 14.66 -14.89 25.46
C ASP A 206 13.42 -14.30 26.16
N TYR A 207 12.24 -14.50 25.58
CA TYR A 207 10.98 -13.90 26.06
C TYR A 207 9.90 -14.92 26.42
N GLY A 208 10.16 -16.22 26.35
CA GLY A 208 9.24 -17.27 26.80
C GLY A 208 7.99 -17.45 25.94
N PHE A 209 8.02 -17.08 24.67
CA PHE A 209 6.88 -17.25 23.74
C PHE A 209 6.80 -18.67 23.17
N GLY A 210 7.06 -19.71 23.93
CA GLY A 210 7.09 -21.09 23.45
C GLY A 210 6.91 -22.14 24.51
N GLU A 211 6.44 -21.75 25.69
CA GLU A 211 6.06 -22.69 26.76
C GLU A 211 4.57 -23.01 26.72
#